data_5b5f9452d97ffeb0a4039d86ee0ef136
#
_entry.id   5b5f9452d97ffeb0a4039d86ee0ef136
#
_cell.length_a   1.000
_cell.length_b   1.000
_cell.length_c   1.000
_cell.angle_alpha   90.00
_cell.angle_beta   90.00
_cell.angle_gamma   90.00
#
_symmetry.space_group_name_H-M   'P 1'
#
loop_
_entity.id
_entity.type
_entity.pdbx_description
1 polymer ?
#
loop_
_entity_poly.entity_id
_entity_poly.type
_entity_poly.pdbx_seq_one_letter_code
_entity_poly.pdbx_strand_id
1 'polypeptide(L)'
;MTITNTWTTSDKKINEEAPCILACPIRQDARDYVQLIARGRFSEAFRLVRERNPLPAACGRICTHPCETKCRRNSTDAPIAIAWLKRVLGDNFSEEIRKTTTEKYPERIAIIGAGPAGLAAANDLALLGYSCTIFESNATPGGMLRMGVPPYRLPRKAIDNDVEFIKKLGVEIQYNTTLGTDITFDRLEKDGFAVIFIGVGLLESRTLNIEGVQLEGVLKGVSFLHEVNTTGSARIGKNVLVIGGGAVAMDCARTALRLKPNKVSVACLESRKEMPTTDFEIEETVHEGAVLYNSVGPKRII
;
A
#
# COMPACT_ATOMS: atom_id res chain seq x y z
N MET A 1 3.52 20.26 -25.08
CA MET A 1 4.14 21.48 -24.52
C MET A 1 5.22 21.03 -23.58
N THR A 2 6.45 21.03 -24.01
CA THR A 2 7.62 20.63 -23.23
C THR A 2 7.84 21.71 -22.17
N ILE A 3 7.67 21.37 -20.90
CA ILE A 3 7.98 22.28 -19.79
C ILE A 3 9.50 22.35 -19.71
N THR A 4 10.08 23.37 -20.37
CA THR A 4 11.48 23.71 -20.19
C THR A 4 11.67 24.23 -18.78
N ASN A 5 12.43 23.52 -17.95
CA ASN A 5 12.90 23.98 -16.66
C ASN A 5 13.75 25.23 -16.82
N THR A 6 13.15 26.41 -16.74
CA THR A 6 13.86 27.69 -16.65
C THR A 6 14.17 28.01 -15.19
N TRP A 7 14.95 27.18 -14.55
CA TRP A 7 15.64 27.52 -13.32
C TRP A 7 17.07 27.89 -13.68
N THR A 8 17.29 29.15 -14.05
CA THR A 8 18.61 29.74 -14.02
C THR A 8 18.97 30.07 -12.57
N THR A 9 19.50 29.12 -11.85
CA THR A 9 20.45 29.42 -10.79
C THR A 9 21.83 29.29 -11.40
N SER A 10 22.54 30.39 -11.42
CA SER A 10 23.96 30.51 -11.69
C SER A 10 24.75 29.74 -10.61
N ASP A 11 24.78 28.41 -10.70
CA ASP A 11 25.80 27.63 -10.04
C ASP A 11 25.81 26.20 -10.58
N LYS A 12 26.77 25.95 -11.40
CA LYS A 12 27.21 24.62 -11.83
C LYS A 12 27.68 23.83 -10.62
N LYS A 13 26.78 23.06 -9.96
CA LYS A 13 27.15 21.91 -9.10
C LYS A 13 26.00 21.34 -8.27
N ILE A 14 24.79 21.22 -8.74
CA ILE A 14 23.82 20.37 -8.06
C ILE A 14 23.19 19.40 -9.07
N ASN A 15 24.01 18.47 -9.56
CA ASN A 15 23.55 17.30 -10.30
C ASN A 15 23.30 16.09 -9.37
N GLU A 16 23.24 16.30 -8.06
CA GLU A 16 22.87 15.26 -7.12
C GLU A 16 21.36 15.27 -6.92
N GLU A 17 20.72 14.14 -7.25
CA GLU A 17 19.32 13.92 -6.91
C GLU A 17 19.11 14.13 -5.41
N ALA A 18 17.98 14.74 -5.04
CA ALA A 18 17.68 14.98 -3.63
C ALA A 18 17.61 13.65 -2.84
N PRO A 19 18.13 13.59 -1.60
CA PRO A 19 18.11 12.36 -0.81
C PRO A 19 16.72 11.74 -0.63
N CYS A 20 15.66 12.55 -0.62
CA CYS A 20 14.28 12.07 -0.57
C CYS A 20 13.86 11.32 -1.84
N ILE A 21 14.38 11.71 -3.01
CA ILE A 21 14.17 11.00 -4.28
C ILE A 21 14.94 9.68 -4.28
N LEU A 22 16.22 9.74 -3.87
CA LEU A 22 17.09 8.56 -3.82
C LEU A 22 16.59 7.49 -2.85
N ALA A 23 16.02 7.90 -1.73
CA ALA A 23 15.48 7.00 -0.72
C ALA A 23 14.12 6.36 -1.14
N CYS A 24 13.41 6.97 -2.08
CA CYS A 24 12.13 6.46 -2.54
C CYS A 24 12.32 5.27 -3.50
N PRO A 25 11.72 4.09 -3.25
CA PRO A 25 11.85 2.93 -4.14
C PRO A 25 11.40 3.19 -5.57
N ILE A 26 10.41 4.06 -5.77
CA ILE A 26 9.89 4.44 -7.09
C ILE A 26 10.51 5.75 -7.61
N ARG A 27 11.54 6.27 -6.95
CA ARG A 27 12.18 7.54 -7.34
C ARG A 27 11.18 8.69 -7.52
N GLN A 28 10.20 8.80 -6.62
CA GLN A 28 9.21 9.88 -6.64
C GLN A 28 9.91 11.24 -6.50
N ASP A 29 9.63 12.18 -7.39
CA ASP A 29 10.16 13.53 -7.28
C ASP A 29 9.44 14.32 -6.17
N ALA A 30 9.86 14.02 -4.92
CA ALA A 30 9.27 14.63 -3.73
C ALA A 30 9.60 16.12 -3.62
N ARG A 31 10.77 16.54 -4.10
CA ARG A 31 11.20 17.94 -4.05
C ARG A 31 10.27 18.83 -4.90
N ASP A 32 10.01 18.42 -6.11
CA ASP A 32 9.31 19.29 -7.06
C ASP A 32 7.80 19.31 -6.77
N TYR A 33 7.15 18.18 -6.39
CA TYR A 33 5.74 18.26 -6.05
C TYR A 33 5.49 19.03 -4.73
N VAL A 34 6.41 18.97 -3.74
CA VAL A 34 6.33 19.78 -2.52
C VAL A 34 6.45 21.28 -2.87
N GLN A 35 7.34 21.64 -3.79
CA GLN A 35 7.48 23.01 -4.28
C GLN A 35 6.23 23.50 -5.02
N LEU A 36 5.62 22.63 -5.83
CA LEU A 36 4.37 22.95 -6.53
C LEU A 36 3.22 23.20 -5.53
N ILE A 37 3.13 22.37 -4.47
CA ILE A 37 2.16 22.58 -3.38
C ILE A 37 2.39 23.92 -2.69
N ALA A 38 3.63 24.24 -2.34
CA ALA A 38 3.98 25.52 -1.69
C ALA A 38 3.60 26.74 -2.53
N ARG A 39 3.47 26.59 -3.84
CA ARG A 39 3.03 27.63 -4.78
C ARG A 39 1.54 27.59 -5.10
N GLY A 40 0.76 26.74 -4.45
CA GLY A 40 -0.66 26.55 -4.72
C GLY A 40 -0.98 25.81 -6.04
N ARG A 41 0.03 25.21 -6.71
CA ARG A 41 -0.10 24.51 -7.99
C ARG A 41 -0.45 23.03 -7.77
N PHE A 42 -1.53 22.75 -7.06
CA PHE A 42 -1.89 21.41 -6.59
C PHE A 42 -2.15 20.42 -7.73
N SER A 43 -2.85 20.82 -8.78
CA SER A 43 -3.13 19.93 -9.93
C SER A 43 -1.85 19.47 -10.63
N GLU A 44 -0.86 20.35 -10.74
CA GLU A 44 0.43 20.00 -11.33
C GLU A 44 1.26 19.11 -10.39
N ALA A 45 1.20 19.39 -9.09
CA ALA A 45 1.81 18.52 -8.08
C ALA A 45 1.22 17.09 -8.14
N PHE A 46 -0.11 16.99 -8.28
CA PHE A 46 -0.77 15.69 -8.40
C PHE A 46 -0.36 14.94 -9.67
N ARG A 47 -0.29 15.63 -10.84
CA ARG A 47 0.22 15.02 -12.08
C ARG A 47 1.63 14.48 -11.91
N LEU A 48 2.54 15.29 -11.34
CA LEU A 48 3.91 14.87 -11.09
C LEU A 48 4.00 13.66 -10.15
N VAL A 49 3.12 13.57 -9.15
CA VAL A 49 3.02 12.38 -8.30
C VAL A 49 2.58 11.17 -9.12
N ARG A 50 1.57 11.33 -9.99
CA ARG A 50 1.02 10.24 -10.82
C ARG A 50 1.99 9.71 -11.88
N GLU A 51 2.98 10.46 -12.30
CA GLU A 51 4.01 10.00 -13.25
C GLU A 51 4.77 8.76 -12.76
N ARG A 52 4.90 8.59 -11.45
CA ARG A 52 5.66 7.51 -10.82
C ARG A 52 4.85 6.65 -9.86
N ASN A 53 3.71 7.13 -9.40
CA ASN A 53 2.93 6.48 -8.37
C ASN A 53 1.49 6.23 -8.84
N PRO A 54 1.17 5.00 -9.21
CA PRO A 54 -0.18 4.64 -9.64
C PRO A 54 -1.22 4.67 -8.50
N LEU A 55 -0.78 4.60 -7.22
CA LEU A 55 -1.65 4.51 -6.03
C LEU A 55 -1.30 5.59 -4.99
N PRO A 56 -1.36 6.90 -5.33
CA PRO A 56 -0.88 7.96 -4.43
C PRO A 56 -1.72 8.11 -3.17
N ALA A 57 -3.02 7.86 -3.21
CA ALA A 57 -3.89 7.93 -2.04
C ALA A 57 -3.58 6.83 -1.02
N ALA A 58 -3.35 5.60 -1.50
CA ALA A 58 -2.89 4.49 -0.66
C ALA A 58 -1.48 4.74 -0.14
N CYS A 59 -0.53 5.06 -1.03
CA CYS A 59 0.87 5.28 -0.68
C CYS A 59 1.05 6.42 0.34
N GLY A 60 0.27 7.50 0.24
CA GLY A 60 0.32 8.61 1.21
C GLY A 60 -0.08 8.24 2.64
N ARG A 61 -0.63 7.01 2.86
CA ARG A 61 -1.12 6.53 4.16
C ARG A 61 -0.33 5.38 4.75
N ILE A 62 0.20 4.49 3.89
CA ILE A 62 0.79 3.23 4.37
C ILE A 62 2.29 3.11 4.08
N CYS A 63 2.87 4.10 3.42
CA CYS A 63 4.32 4.14 3.17
C CYS A 63 5.08 4.31 4.48
N THR A 64 6.24 3.68 4.60
CA THR A 64 7.16 3.81 5.74
C THR A 64 7.99 5.10 5.72
N HIS A 65 7.76 5.99 4.76
CA HIS A 65 8.35 7.32 4.61
C HIS A 65 9.88 7.37 4.56
N PRO A 66 10.59 6.52 3.79
CA PRO A 66 12.05 6.57 3.74
C PRO A 66 12.59 7.92 3.22
N CYS A 67 11.78 8.65 2.45
CA CYS A 67 12.10 10.00 2.01
C CYS A 67 12.17 11.01 3.16
N GLU A 68 11.34 10.86 4.18
CA GLU A 68 11.33 11.72 5.38
C GLU A 68 12.52 11.38 6.29
N THR A 69 12.84 10.10 6.45
CA THR A 69 14.03 9.65 7.20
C THR A 69 15.32 10.20 6.61
N LYS A 70 15.40 10.36 5.28
CA LYS A 70 16.59 10.93 4.59
C LYS A 70 16.46 12.41 4.25
N CYS A 71 15.47 13.10 4.82
CA CYS A 71 15.28 14.52 4.57
C CYS A 71 16.44 15.34 5.14
N ARG A 72 17.00 16.27 4.35
CA ARG A 72 18.10 17.15 4.80
C ARG A 72 17.67 18.06 5.96
N ARG A 73 16.38 18.36 6.10
CA ARG A 73 15.88 19.16 7.22
C ARG A 73 16.02 18.50 8.59
N ASN A 74 16.20 17.18 8.64
CA ASN A 74 16.46 16.48 9.90
C ASN A 74 17.70 16.99 10.64
N SER A 75 18.64 17.66 9.94
CA SER A 75 19.82 18.28 10.55
C SER A 75 19.55 19.70 11.11
N THR A 76 18.38 20.26 10.83
CA THR A 76 18.03 21.64 11.21
C THR A 76 16.88 21.68 12.20
N ASP A 77 15.78 21.01 11.89
CA ASP A 77 14.55 21.01 12.71
C ASP A 77 13.79 19.69 12.61
N ALA A 78 12.94 19.52 11.59
CA ALA A 78 12.14 18.32 11.36
C ALA A 78 12.02 18.05 9.86
N PRO A 79 11.80 16.77 9.45
CA PRO A 79 11.61 16.45 8.05
C PRO A 79 10.37 17.13 7.48
N ILE A 80 10.37 17.39 6.18
CA ILE A 80 9.15 17.79 5.48
C ILE A 80 8.19 16.59 5.52
N ALA A 81 6.92 16.83 5.86
CA ALA A 81 5.87 15.83 5.91
C ALA A 81 5.43 15.38 4.50
N ILE A 82 6.35 14.77 3.77
CA ILE A 82 6.25 14.43 2.33
C ILE A 82 5.07 13.51 2.06
N ALA A 83 4.88 12.51 2.92
CA ALA A 83 3.78 11.55 2.75
C ALA A 83 2.41 12.18 3.03
N TRP A 84 2.31 13.06 4.03
CA TRP A 84 1.08 13.79 4.33
C TRP A 84 0.70 14.75 3.19
N LEU A 85 1.67 15.44 2.60
CA LEU A 85 1.44 16.29 1.44
C LEU A 85 0.95 15.46 0.24
N LYS A 86 1.52 14.28 0.00
CA LYS A 86 1.05 13.35 -1.01
C LYS A 86 -0.38 12.87 -0.74
N ARG A 87 -0.70 12.58 0.53
CA ARG A 87 -2.05 12.20 0.95
C ARG A 87 -3.06 13.30 0.61
N VAL A 88 -2.74 14.57 0.91
CA VAL A 88 -3.60 15.72 0.56
C VAL A 88 -3.87 15.75 -0.94
N LEU A 89 -2.85 15.52 -1.76
CA LEU A 89 -3.02 15.46 -3.21
C LEU A 89 -3.95 14.31 -3.62
N GLY A 90 -3.72 13.09 -3.10
CA GLY A 90 -4.52 11.91 -3.44
C GLY A 90 -5.98 12.01 -2.98
N ASP A 91 -6.27 12.77 -1.92
CA ASP A 91 -7.62 12.92 -1.38
C ASP A 91 -8.44 14.00 -2.08
N ASN A 92 -7.82 15.09 -2.51
CA ASN A 92 -8.53 16.29 -2.92
C ASN A 92 -8.41 16.62 -4.41
N PHE A 93 -7.49 15.98 -5.12
CA PHE A 93 -7.26 16.29 -6.53
C PHE A 93 -7.50 15.05 -7.37
N SER A 94 -8.29 15.23 -8.41
CA SER A 94 -8.50 14.26 -9.48
C SER A 94 -8.01 14.87 -10.78
N GLU A 95 -7.27 14.11 -11.56
CA GLU A 95 -6.91 14.55 -12.90
C GLU A 95 -8.03 14.20 -13.88
N GLU A 96 -8.42 15.15 -14.73
CA GLU A 96 -9.14 14.80 -15.95
C GLU A 96 -8.19 14.03 -16.86
N ILE A 97 -8.36 12.72 -16.89
CA ILE A 97 -7.66 11.90 -17.85
C ILE A 97 -8.24 12.24 -19.23
N ARG A 98 -7.52 13.02 -19.99
CA ARG A 98 -7.72 12.98 -21.43
C ARG A 98 -7.30 11.58 -21.86
N LYS A 99 -8.24 10.82 -22.41
CA LYS A 99 -8.00 9.50 -23.01
C LYS A 99 -6.92 9.68 -24.10
N THR A 100 -5.65 9.65 -23.67
CA THR A 100 -4.48 9.87 -24.56
C THR A 100 -3.89 8.55 -25.01
N THR A 101 -4.40 7.44 -24.51
CA THR A 101 -3.95 6.13 -24.95
C THR A 101 -4.82 5.65 -26.10
N THR A 102 -4.46 6.07 -27.29
CA THR A 102 -4.72 5.25 -28.47
C THR A 102 -3.95 3.95 -28.22
N GLU A 103 -4.62 2.79 -28.31
CA GLU A 103 -3.92 1.50 -28.30
C GLU A 103 -2.80 1.57 -29.35
N LYS A 104 -1.55 1.47 -28.86
CA LYS A 104 -0.37 1.58 -29.72
C LYS A 104 0.13 0.22 -30.15
N TYR A 105 -0.18 -0.79 -29.33
CA TYR A 105 0.32 -2.15 -29.50
C TYR A 105 -0.85 -3.11 -29.56
N PRO A 106 -0.81 -4.10 -30.50
CA PRO A 106 -1.89 -5.08 -30.65
C PRO A 106 -1.90 -6.15 -29.56
N GLU A 107 -0.80 -6.27 -28.81
CA GLU A 107 -0.66 -7.30 -27.78
C GLU A 107 -1.55 -6.98 -26.58
N ARG A 108 -2.42 -7.95 -26.24
CA ARG A 108 -3.26 -7.91 -25.06
C ARG A 108 -2.55 -8.54 -23.87
N ILE A 109 -2.66 -7.93 -22.71
CA ILE A 109 -1.97 -8.37 -21.49
C ILE A 109 -3.02 -8.80 -20.45
N ALA A 110 -2.91 -10.06 -20.00
CA ALA A 110 -3.65 -10.57 -18.86
C ALA A 110 -2.87 -10.31 -17.56
N ILE A 111 -3.53 -9.81 -16.54
CA ILE A 111 -2.93 -9.54 -15.23
C ILE A 111 -3.74 -10.33 -14.18
N ILE A 112 -3.08 -11.21 -13.45
CA ILE A 112 -3.72 -12.05 -12.45
C ILE A 112 -3.55 -11.41 -11.07
N GLY A 113 -4.67 -10.89 -10.54
CA GLY A 113 -4.76 -10.23 -9.25
C GLY A 113 -4.80 -8.70 -9.34
N ALA A 114 -5.85 -8.09 -8.74
CA ALA A 114 -6.04 -6.65 -8.61
C ALA A 114 -5.46 -6.09 -7.29
N GLY A 115 -4.38 -6.69 -6.78
CA GLY A 115 -3.58 -6.14 -5.69
C GLY A 115 -2.67 -5.00 -6.16
N PRO A 116 -1.86 -4.40 -5.25
CA PRO A 116 -0.97 -3.28 -5.61
C PRO A 116 -0.07 -3.55 -6.81
N ALA A 117 0.49 -4.75 -6.93
CA ALA A 117 1.37 -5.13 -8.02
C ALA A 117 0.64 -5.18 -9.36
N GLY A 118 -0.53 -5.84 -9.42
CA GLY A 118 -1.33 -5.93 -10.63
C GLY A 118 -1.89 -4.58 -11.07
N LEU A 119 -2.36 -3.78 -10.12
CA LEU A 119 -2.85 -2.42 -10.40
C LEU A 119 -1.73 -1.50 -10.92
N ALA A 120 -0.52 -1.60 -10.36
CA ALA A 120 0.62 -0.83 -10.83
C ALA A 120 1.05 -1.26 -12.24
N ALA A 121 1.16 -2.58 -12.48
CA ALA A 121 1.47 -3.09 -13.80
C ALA A 121 0.44 -2.67 -14.85
N ALA A 122 -0.86 -2.76 -14.53
CA ALA A 122 -1.93 -2.33 -15.41
C ALA A 122 -1.85 -0.83 -15.73
N ASN A 123 -1.59 0.01 -14.71
CA ASN A 123 -1.41 1.45 -14.91
C ASN A 123 -0.28 1.74 -15.90
N ASP A 124 0.89 1.18 -15.67
CA ASP A 124 2.09 1.50 -16.44
C ASP A 124 1.98 0.95 -17.87
N LEU A 125 1.47 -0.26 -18.03
CA LEU A 125 1.24 -0.88 -19.34
C LEU A 125 0.17 -0.14 -20.16
N ALA A 126 -0.92 0.28 -19.52
CA ALA A 126 -1.96 1.09 -20.19
C ALA A 126 -1.42 2.45 -20.62
N LEU A 127 -0.59 3.11 -19.79
CA LEU A 127 0.08 4.36 -20.16
C LEU A 127 1.07 4.18 -21.34
N LEU A 128 1.68 3.01 -21.48
CA LEU A 128 2.51 2.65 -22.64
C LEU A 128 1.68 2.39 -23.90
N GLY A 129 0.39 2.10 -23.78
CA GLY A 129 -0.53 1.87 -24.88
C GLY A 129 -0.89 0.41 -25.13
N TYR A 130 -0.70 -0.47 -24.15
CA TYR A 130 -1.17 -1.87 -24.18
C TYR A 130 -2.61 -1.97 -23.68
N SER A 131 -3.38 -2.90 -24.26
CA SER A 131 -4.68 -3.30 -23.74
C SER A 131 -4.51 -4.29 -22.58
N CYS A 132 -5.00 -3.94 -21.39
CA CYS A 132 -4.82 -4.72 -20.17
C CYS A 132 -6.16 -5.18 -19.59
N THR A 133 -6.26 -6.47 -19.22
CA THR A 133 -7.37 -7.03 -18.48
C THR A 133 -6.84 -7.65 -17.18
N ILE A 134 -7.36 -7.20 -16.04
CA ILE A 134 -7.05 -7.78 -14.72
C ILE A 134 -8.11 -8.81 -14.38
N PHE A 135 -7.69 -10.00 -13.94
CA PHE A 135 -8.54 -11.05 -13.41
C PHE A 135 -8.37 -11.10 -11.89
N GLU A 136 -9.44 -10.83 -11.16
CA GLU A 136 -9.43 -10.73 -9.69
C GLU A 136 -10.38 -11.78 -9.10
N SER A 137 -9.86 -12.58 -8.17
CA SER A 137 -10.62 -13.63 -7.49
C SER A 137 -11.71 -13.10 -6.56
N ASN A 138 -11.54 -11.91 -6.03
CA ASN A 138 -12.51 -11.27 -5.14
C ASN A 138 -13.52 -10.42 -5.92
N ALA A 139 -14.62 -10.07 -5.25
CA ALA A 139 -15.62 -9.14 -5.77
C ALA A 139 -15.14 -7.67 -5.81
N THR A 140 -14.01 -7.36 -5.20
CA THR A 140 -13.48 -5.99 -5.09
C THR A 140 -11.97 -5.96 -5.27
N PRO A 141 -11.42 -4.92 -5.92
CA PRO A 141 -9.98 -4.80 -6.14
C PRO A 141 -9.26 -4.22 -4.92
N GLY A 142 -7.95 -4.28 -4.92
CA GLY A 142 -7.08 -3.70 -3.89
C GLY A 142 -6.23 -4.72 -3.14
N GLY A 143 -6.55 -6.01 -3.21
CA GLY A 143 -5.78 -7.07 -2.55
C GLY A 143 -5.50 -6.75 -1.08
N MET A 144 -4.24 -6.86 -0.63
CA MET A 144 -3.86 -6.59 0.76
C MET A 144 -4.13 -5.14 1.23
N LEU A 145 -4.23 -4.17 0.34
CA LEU A 145 -4.67 -2.81 0.71
C LEU A 145 -6.09 -2.82 1.29
N ARG A 146 -6.95 -3.69 0.78
CA ARG A 146 -8.35 -3.80 1.21
C ARG A 146 -8.55 -4.87 2.28
N MET A 147 -7.90 -6.02 2.13
CA MET A 147 -8.09 -7.17 3.01
C MET A 147 -7.25 -7.08 4.29
N GLY A 148 -6.01 -6.59 4.20
CA GLY A 148 -5.07 -6.55 5.30
C GLY A 148 -5.02 -5.22 6.03
N VAL A 149 -5.03 -4.09 5.31
CA VAL A 149 -4.92 -2.77 5.96
C VAL A 149 -6.29 -2.34 6.51
N PRO A 150 -6.38 -1.98 7.81
CA PRO A 150 -7.64 -1.56 8.42
C PRO A 150 -8.19 -0.25 7.82
N PRO A 151 -9.54 -0.06 7.76
CA PRO A 151 -10.17 1.12 7.16
C PRO A 151 -9.82 2.44 7.84
N TYR A 152 -9.49 2.42 9.13
CA TYR A 152 -9.08 3.63 9.86
C TYR A 152 -7.70 4.15 9.43
N ARG A 153 -6.83 3.27 8.88
CA ARG A 153 -5.55 3.66 8.27
C ARG A 153 -5.70 3.97 6.78
N LEU A 154 -6.41 3.12 6.05
CA LEU A 154 -6.63 3.26 4.61
C LEU A 154 -8.13 3.14 4.29
N PRO A 155 -8.84 4.28 4.25
CA PRO A 155 -10.26 4.30 3.87
C PRO A 155 -10.49 3.66 2.50
N ARG A 156 -11.54 2.85 2.38
CA ARG A 156 -11.87 2.13 1.14
C ARG A 156 -12.00 3.07 -0.05
N LYS A 157 -12.60 4.25 0.16
CA LYS A 157 -12.71 5.29 -0.87
C LYS A 157 -11.35 5.71 -1.47
N ALA A 158 -10.29 5.73 -0.67
CA ALA A 158 -8.96 6.07 -1.17
C ALA A 158 -8.43 5.02 -2.16
N ILE A 159 -8.69 3.74 -1.88
CA ILE A 159 -8.36 2.63 -2.80
C ILE A 159 -9.22 2.74 -4.06
N ASP A 160 -10.53 2.96 -3.89
CA ASP A 160 -11.48 3.03 -5.01
C ASP A 160 -11.14 4.19 -5.95
N ASN A 161 -10.74 5.35 -5.41
CA ASN A 161 -10.29 6.48 -6.23
C ASN A 161 -9.05 6.14 -7.07
N ASP A 162 -8.06 5.46 -6.49
CA ASP A 162 -6.87 5.04 -7.22
C ASP A 162 -7.20 4.00 -8.31
N VAL A 163 -8.09 3.05 -8.00
CA VAL A 163 -8.55 2.03 -8.97
C VAL A 163 -9.36 2.64 -10.11
N GLU A 164 -10.30 3.54 -9.81
CA GLU A 164 -11.10 4.22 -10.85
C GLU A 164 -10.23 5.04 -11.79
N PHE A 165 -9.14 5.63 -11.27
CA PHE A 165 -8.16 6.27 -12.14
C PHE A 165 -7.55 5.28 -13.14
N ILE A 166 -7.13 4.10 -12.68
CA ILE A 166 -6.54 3.07 -13.54
C ILE A 166 -7.57 2.56 -14.57
N LYS A 167 -8.81 2.34 -14.18
CA LYS A 167 -9.91 1.96 -15.09
C LYS A 167 -10.15 3.01 -16.18
N LYS A 168 -10.04 4.29 -15.86
CA LYS A 168 -10.17 5.38 -16.85
C LYS A 168 -9.07 5.36 -17.91
N LEU A 169 -7.93 4.71 -17.68
CA LEU A 169 -6.91 4.46 -18.69
C LEU A 169 -7.32 3.41 -19.73
N GLY A 170 -8.47 2.74 -19.54
CA GLY A 170 -8.97 1.68 -20.41
C GLY A 170 -8.69 0.27 -19.87
N VAL A 171 -8.19 0.14 -18.64
CA VAL A 171 -7.97 -1.15 -18.00
C VAL A 171 -9.31 -1.78 -17.61
N GLU A 172 -9.54 -3.01 -18.04
CA GLU A 172 -10.70 -3.82 -17.63
C GLU A 172 -10.36 -4.65 -16.38
N ILE A 173 -11.33 -4.83 -15.48
CA ILE A 173 -11.19 -5.71 -14.31
C ILE A 173 -12.35 -6.70 -14.32
N GLN A 174 -12.02 -7.98 -14.40
CA GLN A 174 -12.97 -9.09 -14.26
C GLN A 174 -12.89 -9.63 -12.84
N TYR A 175 -13.95 -9.40 -12.08
CA TYR A 175 -14.06 -9.82 -10.68
C TYR A 175 -14.56 -11.26 -10.57
N ASN A 176 -14.41 -11.88 -9.39
CA ASN A 176 -14.82 -13.25 -9.08
C ASN A 176 -14.26 -14.25 -10.10
N THR A 177 -13.03 -14.04 -10.54
CA THR A 177 -12.37 -14.84 -11.57
C THR A 177 -11.04 -15.36 -11.05
N THR A 178 -10.99 -16.64 -10.70
CA THR A 178 -9.85 -17.31 -10.07
C THR A 178 -9.06 -18.12 -11.10
N LEU A 179 -7.75 -17.89 -11.16
CA LEU A 179 -6.85 -18.70 -11.98
C LEU A 179 -6.80 -20.14 -11.46
N GLY A 180 -6.93 -21.08 -12.36
CA GLY A 180 -6.98 -22.52 -12.07
C GLY A 180 -8.39 -23.07 -11.84
N THR A 181 -9.39 -22.20 -11.61
CA THR A 181 -10.81 -22.58 -11.42
C THR A 181 -11.68 -22.02 -12.54
N ASP A 182 -11.73 -20.70 -12.69
CA ASP A 182 -12.58 -20.03 -13.67
C ASP A 182 -11.85 -19.76 -14.98
N ILE A 183 -10.55 -19.52 -14.92
CA ILE A 183 -9.66 -19.35 -16.07
C ILE A 183 -8.39 -20.20 -15.91
N THR A 184 -7.79 -20.57 -17.04
CA THR A 184 -6.51 -21.28 -17.10
C THR A 184 -5.54 -20.56 -18.03
N PHE A 185 -4.25 -20.86 -17.96
CA PHE A 185 -3.26 -20.30 -18.88
C PHE A 185 -3.59 -20.61 -20.34
N ASP A 186 -3.97 -21.86 -20.64
CA ASP A 186 -4.38 -22.30 -21.99
C ASP A 186 -5.60 -21.50 -22.50
N ARG A 187 -6.51 -21.14 -21.60
CA ARG A 187 -7.68 -20.34 -21.95
C ARG A 187 -7.28 -18.92 -22.29
N LEU A 188 -6.41 -18.30 -21.48
CA LEU A 188 -5.91 -16.96 -21.73
C LEU A 188 -5.14 -16.85 -23.06
N GLU A 189 -4.32 -17.84 -23.39
CA GLU A 189 -3.66 -17.93 -24.69
C GLU A 189 -4.66 -17.99 -25.85
N LYS A 190 -5.67 -18.88 -25.76
CA LYS A 190 -6.74 -19.02 -26.77
C LYS A 190 -7.56 -17.75 -26.91
N ASP A 191 -7.77 -17.00 -25.84
CA ASP A 191 -8.48 -15.73 -25.84
C ASP A 191 -7.62 -14.57 -26.38
N GLY A 192 -6.39 -14.86 -26.83
CA GLY A 192 -5.48 -13.92 -27.52
C GLY A 192 -4.69 -13.00 -26.60
N PHE A 193 -4.47 -13.37 -25.35
CA PHE A 193 -3.51 -12.69 -24.50
C PHE A 193 -2.08 -13.12 -24.84
N ALA A 194 -1.25 -12.15 -25.20
CA ALA A 194 0.14 -12.40 -25.60
C ALA A 194 1.09 -12.53 -24.38
N VAL A 195 0.71 -11.91 -23.24
CA VAL A 195 1.51 -11.90 -22.01
C VAL A 195 0.58 -12.09 -20.82
N ILE A 196 1.07 -12.83 -19.82
CA ILE A 196 0.40 -13.03 -18.54
C ILE A 196 1.31 -12.52 -17.42
N PHE A 197 0.86 -11.49 -16.69
CA PHE A 197 1.51 -10.99 -15.49
C PHE A 197 0.86 -11.61 -14.24
N ILE A 198 1.65 -12.26 -13.39
CA ILE A 198 1.16 -12.92 -12.17
C ILE A 198 1.43 -12.03 -10.97
N GLY A 199 0.36 -11.42 -10.40
CA GLY A 199 0.40 -10.52 -9.25
C GLY A 199 -0.51 -10.98 -8.10
N VAL A 200 -0.59 -12.28 -7.84
CA VAL A 200 -1.52 -12.92 -6.87
C VAL A 200 -1.24 -12.60 -5.40
N GLY A 201 -0.05 -12.06 -5.08
CA GLY A 201 0.33 -11.70 -3.71
C GLY A 201 0.64 -12.90 -2.80
N LEU A 202 0.70 -12.64 -1.49
CA LEU A 202 0.95 -13.61 -0.44
C LEU A 202 -0.13 -13.44 0.65
N LEU A 203 -1.18 -14.22 0.57
CA LEU A 203 -2.34 -14.14 1.49
C LEU A 203 -2.17 -14.98 2.75
N GLU A 204 -1.27 -15.96 2.74
CA GLU A 204 -1.06 -16.83 3.86
C GLU A 204 -0.11 -16.22 4.91
N SER A 205 -0.54 -16.25 6.17
CA SER A 205 0.31 -15.87 7.29
C SER A 205 1.36 -16.95 7.54
N ARG A 206 2.56 -16.54 7.95
CA ARG A 206 3.55 -17.46 8.50
C ARG A 206 3.01 -18.04 9.80
N THR A 207 3.20 -19.34 10.01
CA THR A 207 2.84 -20.04 11.23
C THR A 207 4.08 -20.16 12.12
N LEU A 208 3.93 -19.97 13.43
CA LEU A 208 4.98 -20.22 14.39
C LEU A 208 5.16 -21.73 14.56
N ASN A 209 6.40 -22.17 14.69
CA ASN A 209 6.71 -23.58 15.01
C ASN A 209 6.87 -23.76 16.52
N ILE A 210 5.76 -23.68 17.24
CA ILE A 210 5.70 -23.86 18.70
C ILE A 210 4.52 -24.74 19.08
N GLU A 211 4.63 -25.40 20.25
CA GLU A 211 3.55 -26.20 20.83
C GLU A 211 2.30 -25.35 21.05
N GLY A 212 1.12 -25.89 20.72
CA GLY A 212 -0.18 -25.26 20.95
C GLY A 212 -0.63 -24.29 19.87
N VAL A 213 0.11 -24.11 18.77
CA VAL A 213 -0.26 -23.19 17.68
C VAL A 213 -1.58 -23.56 17.00
N GLN A 214 -2.03 -24.82 17.15
CA GLN A 214 -3.29 -25.35 16.61
C GLN A 214 -4.48 -25.24 17.57
N LEU A 215 -4.29 -24.71 18.79
CA LEU A 215 -5.35 -24.60 19.79
C LEU A 215 -6.45 -23.60 19.35
N GLU A 216 -7.66 -23.83 19.83
CA GLU A 216 -8.77 -22.90 19.63
C GLU A 216 -8.41 -21.52 20.19
N GLY A 217 -8.74 -20.46 19.44
CA GLY A 217 -8.41 -19.08 19.79
C GLY A 217 -7.06 -18.59 19.26
N VAL A 218 -6.24 -19.47 18.65
CA VAL A 218 -5.03 -19.05 17.93
C VAL A 218 -5.42 -18.62 16.52
N LEU A 219 -5.29 -17.32 16.22
CA LEU A 219 -5.68 -16.73 14.95
C LEU A 219 -4.45 -16.31 14.15
N LYS A 220 -4.49 -16.52 12.85
CA LYS A 220 -3.49 -15.97 11.92
C LYS A 220 -3.79 -14.49 11.69
N GLY A 221 -2.81 -13.58 11.85
CA GLY A 221 -3.02 -12.13 11.82
C GLY A 221 -3.66 -11.63 10.53
N VAL A 222 -3.20 -12.09 9.36
CA VAL A 222 -3.78 -11.69 8.06
C VAL A 222 -5.22 -12.16 7.93
N SER A 223 -5.53 -13.40 8.34
CA SER A 223 -6.90 -13.94 8.30
C SER A 223 -7.83 -13.17 9.25
N PHE A 224 -7.35 -12.84 10.45
CA PHE A 224 -8.09 -12.01 11.40
C PHE A 224 -8.41 -10.63 10.83
N LEU A 225 -7.42 -9.94 10.26
CA LEU A 225 -7.62 -8.64 9.63
C LEU A 225 -8.58 -8.72 8.45
N HIS A 226 -8.45 -9.75 7.61
CA HIS A 226 -9.35 -9.98 6.48
C HIS A 226 -10.79 -10.20 6.94
N GLU A 227 -11.01 -11.03 7.95
CA GLU A 227 -12.34 -11.27 8.52
C GLU A 227 -12.97 -9.97 9.02
N VAL A 228 -12.26 -9.21 9.87
CA VAL A 228 -12.78 -7.94 10.40
C VAL A 228 -12.99 -6.91 9.28
N ASN A 229 -12.08 -6.81 8.34
CA ASN A 229 -12.19 -5.87 7.22
C ASN A 229 -13.35 -6.18 6.26
N THR A 230 -13.80 -7.43 6.23
CA THR A 230 -14.88 -7.90 5.35
C THR A 230 -16.23 -7.91 6.06
N THR A 231 -16.27 -8.40 7.31
CA THR A 231 -17.53 -8.62 8.06
C THR A 231 -17.80 -7.54 9.10
N GLY A 232 -16.81 -6.72 9.45
CA GLY A 232 -16.88 -5.75 10.54
C GLY A 232 -16.62 -6.34 11.93
N SER A 233 -16.44 -7.66 12.06
CA SER A 233 -16.23 -8.34 13.33
C SER A 233 -15.38 -9.60 13.18
N ALA A 234 -14.86 -10.10 14.30
CA ALA A 234 -14.27 -11.44 14.41
C ALA A 234 -14.46 -11.96 15.84
N ARG A 235 -14.49 -13.28 16.01
CA ARG A 235 -14.57 -13.88 17.33
C ARG A 235 -13.20 -13.82 18.00
N ILE A 236 -13.07 -13.04 19.07
CA ILE A 236 -11.87 -12.93 19.90
C ILE A 236 -12.18 -13.20 21.36
N GLY A 237 -11.15 -13.56 22.13
CA GLY A 237 -11.25 -13.73 23.58
C GLY A 237 -11.30 -12.39 24.32
N LYS A 238 -11.62 -12.46 25.64
CA LYS A 238 -11.63 -11.28 26.53
C LYS A 238 -10.24 -10.66 26.71
N ASN A 239 -9.19 -11.45 26.60
CA ASN A 239 -7.80 -11.01 26.62
C ASN A 239 -7.13 -11.46 25.33
N VAL A 240 -6.52 -10.53 24.62
CA VAL A 240 -5.88 -10.78 23.32
C VAL A 240 -4.37 -10.58 23.47
N LEU A 241 -3.59 -11.54 23.02
CA LEU A 241 -2.14 -11.43 22.88
C LEU A 241 -1.80 -11.47 21.38
N VAL A 242 -1.21 -10.40 20.88
CA VAL A 242 -0.64 -10.35 19.52
C VAL A 242 0.83 -10.69 19.61
N ILE A 243 1.28 -11.64 18.79
CA ILE A 243 2.68 -12.06 18.73
C ILE A 243 3.30 -11.50 17.45
N GLY A 244 4.28 -10.61 17.61
CA GLY A 244 5.04 -9.96 16.54
C GLY A 244 5.21 -8.46 16.75
N GLY A 245 6.27 -7.88 16.17
CA GLY A 245 6.66 -6.46 16.30
C GLY A 245 6.50 -5.63 15.05
N GLY A 246 5.98 -6.19 13.95
CA GLY A 246 5.83 -5.49 12.67
C GLY A 246 4.50 -4.75 12.52
N ALA A 247 4.35 -3.99 11.42
CA ALA A 247 3.16 -3.21 11.12
C ALA A 247 1.85 -4.03 11.14
N VAL A 248 1.89 -5.29 10.68
CA VAL A 248 0.72 -6.19 10.74
C VAL A 248 0.31 -6.47 12.18
N ALA A 249 1.26 -6.62 13.10
CA ALA A 249 0.97 -6.84 14.52
C ALA A 249 0.33 -5.59 15.14
N MET A 250 0.80 -4.40 14.78
CA MET A 250 0.18 -3.13 15.21
C MET A 250 -1.25 -3.02 14.69
N ASP A 251 -1.49 -3.36 13.41
CA ASP A 251 -2.82 -3.40 12.83
C ASP A 251 -3.74 -4.42 13.52
N CYS A 252 -3.24 -5.61 13.84
CA CYS A 252 -3.98 -6.62 14.60
C CYS A 252 -4.35 -6.12 16.01
N ALA A 253 -3.41 -5.54 16.74
CA ALA A 253 -3.64 -5.04 18.09
C ALA A 253 -4.68 -3.90 18.09
N ARG A 254 -4.53 -2.92 17.23
CA ARG A 254 -5.45 -1.78 17.10
C ARG A 254 -6.84 -2.22 16.61
N THR A 255 -6.91 -3.21 15.73
CA THR A 255 -8.17 -3.80 15.28
C THR A 255 -8.84 -4.57 16.41
N ALA A 256 -8.07 -5.35 17.17
CA ALA A 256 -8.60 -6.07 18.34
C ALA A 256 -9.16 -5.10 19.39
N LEU A 257 -8.47 -4.00 19.70
CA LEU A 257 -8.97 -2.95 20.62
C LEU A 257 -10.35 -2.42 20.22
N ARG A 258 -10.61 -2.26 18.92
CA ARG A 258 -11.91 -1.82 18.39
C ARG A 258 -13.04 -2.83 18.57
N LEU A 259 -12.69 -4.10 18.75
CA LEU A 259 -13.65 -5.16 19.11
C LEU A 259 -13.92 -5.24 20.62
N LYS A 260 -13.31 -4.34 21.42
CA LYS A 260 -13.56 -4.10 22.85
C LYS A 260 -13.32 -5.31 23.77
N PRO A 261 -12.17 -6.00 23.68
CA PRO A 261 -11.78 -6.97 24.69
C PRO A 261 -11.41 -6.26 26.01
N ASN A 262 -11.22 -7.03 27.08
CA ASN A 262 -10.78 -6.47 28.38
C ASN A 262 -9.33 -5.98 28.30
N LYS A 263 -8.48 -6.66 27.54
CA LYS A 263 -7.06 -6.35 27.41
C LYS A 263 -6.51 -6.77 26.06
N VAL A 264 -5.67 -5.91 25.48
CA VAL A 264 -4.83 -6.24 24.31
C VAL A 264 -3.38 -6.06 24.70
N SER A 265 -2.56 -7.09 24.44
CA SER A 265 -1.12 -7.07 24.64
C SER A 265 -0.41 -7.41 23.32
N VAL A 266 0.77 -6.86 23.15
CA VAL A 266 1.66 -7.19 22.01
C VAL A 266 2.97 -7.70 22.60
N ALA A 267 3.45 -8.84 22.12
CA ALA A 267 4.73 -9.42 22.51
C ALA A 267 5.60 -9.61 21.27
N CYS A 268 6.84 -9.15 21.32
CA CYS A 268 7.78 -9.28 20.20
C CYS A 268 9.22 -9.54 20.66
N LEU A 269 9.99 -10.18 19.78
CA LEU A 269 11.38 -10.52 20.03
C LEU A 269 12.27 -9.29 20.06
N GLU A 270 11.94 -8.29 19.26
CA GLU A 270 12.72 -7.09 19.08
C GLU A 270 12.64 -6.17 20.31
N SER A 271 13.72 -5.44 20.56
CA SER A 271 13.67 -4.28 21.44
C SER A 271 12.80 -3.18 20.82
N ARG A 272 12.33 -2.22 21.63
CA ARG A 272 11.48 -1.11 21.15
C ARG A 272 12.08 -0.36 19.95
N LYS A 273 13.41 -0.24 19.89
CA LYS A 273 14.12 0.48 18.82
C LYS A 273 14.32 -0.35 17.55
N GLU A 274 14.23 -1.67 17.66
CA GLU A 274 14.47 -2.61 16.56
C GLU A 274 13.18 -3.15 15.96
N MET A 275 12.03 -2.74 16.48
CA MET A 275 10.74 -3.18 15.93
C MET A 275 10.62 -2.80 14.46
N PRO A 276 10.26 -3.76 13.56
CA PRO A 276 10.21 -3.53 12.12
C PRO A 276 8.91 -2.82 11.68
N THR A 277 8.62 -1.70 12.36
CA THR A 277 7.51 -0.80 12.03
C THR A 277 7.90 0.64 12.40
N THR A 278 7.09 1.63 12.07
CA THR A 278 7.39 3.02 12.38
C THR A 278 7.11 3.34 13.85
N ASP A 279 7.88 4.27 14.43
CA ASP A 279 7.62 4.77 15.78
C ASP A 279 6.19 5.28 15.93
N PHE A 280 5.69 5.97 14.91
CA PHE A 280 4.31 6.44 14.86
C PHE A 280 3.29 5.31 15.05
N GLU A 281 3.43 4.18 14.34
CA GLU A 281 2.50 3.05 14.48
C GLU A 281 2.55 2.40 15.86
N ILE A 282 3.74 2.35 16.47
CA ILE A 282 3.90 1.81 17.82
C ILE A 282 3.26 2.76 18.85
N GLU A 283 3.53 4.06 18.74
CA GLU A 283 2.97 5.09 19.63
C GLU A 283 1.45 5.12 19.57
N GLU A 284 0.87 5.09 18.37
CA GLU A 284 -0.58 5.00 18.18
C GLU A 284 -1.16 3.74 18.83
N THR A 285 -0.48 2.59 18.70
CA THR A 285 -0.92 1.32 19.28
C THR A 285 -0.94 1.37 20.81
N VAL A 286 0.08 1.94 21.43
CA VAL A 286 0.18 2.11 22.89
C VAL A 286 -0.82 3.16 23.37
N HIS A 287 -0.96 4.28 22.66
CA HIS A 287 -1.90 5.34 22.99
C HIS A 287 -3.36 4.88 22.93
N GLU A 288 -3.70 3.97 22.01
CA GLU A 288 -5.02 3.34 21.95
C GLU A 288 -5.26 2.31 23.07
N GLY A 289 -4.26 1.97 23.88
CA GLY A 289 -4.39 1.16 25.09
C GLY A 289 -3.82 -0.25 25.02
N ALA A 290 -3.04 -0.59 23.99
CA ALA A 290 -2.32 -1.85 23.95
C ALA A 290 -1.09 -1.82 24.90
N VAL A 291 -0.84 -2.94 25.57
CA VAL A 291 0.35 -3.13 26.42
C VAL A 291 1.44 -3.82 25.60
N LEU A 292 2.62 -3.21 25.52
CA LEU A 292 3.74 -3.70 24.73
C LEU A 292 4.76 -4.43 25.61
N TYR A 293 5.13 -5.65 25.23
CA TYR A 293 6.19 -6.47 25.82
C TYR A 293 7.28 -6.71 24.77
N ASN A 294 8.37 -5.99 24.91
CA ASN A 294 9.53 -6.12 24.04
C ASN A 294 10.53 -7.17 24.56
N SER A 295 11.39 -7.68 23.67
CA SER A 295 12.47 -8.62 23.99
C SER A 295 11.96 -9.91 24.66
N VAL A 296 10.77 -10.36 24.26
CA VAL A 296 10.15 -11.60 24.73
C VAL A 296 9.64 -12.42 23.54
N GLY A 297 9.76 -13.74 23.64
CA GLY A 297 9.27 -14.65 22.61
C GLY A 297 8.37 -15.74 23.19
N PRO A 298 7.41 -16.24 22.40
CA PRO A 298 6.56 -17.34 22.84
C PRO A 298 7.34 -18.64 22.88
N LYS A 299 7.21 -19.39 23.98
CA LYS A 299 7.78 -20.73 24.10
C LYS A 299 6.76 -21.80 23.72
N ARG A 300 5.53 -21.67 24.18
CA ARG A 300 4.38 -22.53 23.88
C ARG A 300 3.07 -21.81 24.16
N ILE A 301 1.99 -22.30 23.60
CA ILE A 301 0.61 -21.88 23.87
C ILE A 301 -0.08 -23.01 24.63
N ILE A 302 -0.81 -22.68 25.70
CA ILE A 302 -1.49 -23.64 26.59
C ILE A 302 -2.94 -23.20 26.80
#